data_2bb964933ea2a747242d8883b29bc258
#
_entry.id   2bb964933ea2a747242d8883b29bc258
#
_cell.length_a   1.000
_cell.length_b   1.000
_cell.length_c   1.000
_cell.angle_alpha   90.00
_cell.angle_beta   90.00
_cell.angle_gamma   90.00
#
_symmetry.space_group_name_H-M   'P 1'
#
loop_
_entity.id
_entity.type
_entity.pdbx_description
1 polymer ?
#
loop_
_entity_poly.entity_id
_entity_poly.type
_entity_poly.pdbx_seq_one_letter_code
_entity_poly.pdbx_strand_id
1 'polypeptide(L)'
;MASINGIQIKSRKSFKGHEGEPLFQGNIYFNKKKLGFWSQDAWSGPDNFDFDLSVLKTAVSNYKESFPDTFQYKAYIDIDHILQDICFLSDIEKQFKKFQKKGCQAMILLADRMQFIYIPVMTDEPDKTMLQHNKEVIETSEKQLQPEHSLMIFRSLNDFNPNFDKQHPVYPIFT
;
A
#
# COMPACT_ATOMS: atom_id res chain seq x y z
N MET A 1 7.25 -9.71 -3.00
CA MET A 1 7.23 -9.03 -1.67
C MET A 1 7.13 -7.56 -1.94
N ALA A 2 6.16 -6.91 -1.33
CA ALA A 2 5.85 -5.51 -1.58
C ALA A 2 7.03 -4.58 -1.30
N SER A 3 7.18 -3.56 -2.14
CA SER A 3 8.17 -2.49 -1.99
C SER A 3 7.64 -1.18 -2.54
N ILE A 4 8.15 -0.07 -2.05
CA ILE A 4 7.93 1.27 -2.62
C ILE A 4 9.29 1.92 -2.82
N ASN A 5 9.56 2.41 -4.02
CA ASN A 5 10.83 3.07 -4.38
C ASN A 5 12.07 2.26 -3.96
N GLY A 6 12.01 0.92 -4.09
CA GLY A 6 13.09 0.02 -3.71
C GLY A 6 13.20 -0.29 -2.22
N ILE A 7 12.40 0.34 -1.37
CA ILE A 7 12.34 0.09 0.08
C ILE A 7 11.44 -1.13 0.33
N GLN A 8 11.87 -2.07 1.17
CA GLN A 8 11.13 -3.28 1.53
C GLN A 8 11.22 -3.53 3.03
N ILE A 9 10.16 -4.11 3.60
CA ILE A 9 10.17 -4.62 4.98
C ILE A 9 10.14 -6.13 4.94
N LYS A 10 11.17 -6.80 5.49
CA LYS A 10 11.20 -8.26 5.63
C LYS A 10 11.10 -8.67 7.09
N SER A 11 10.60 -9.89 7.32
CA SER A 11 10.36 -10.44 8.68
C SER A 11 9.49 -9.51 9.53
N ARG A 12 8.48 -8.87 8.88
CA ARG A 12 7.52 -8.01 9.56
C ARG A 12 6.80 -8.79 10.66
N LYS A 13 6.76 -8.22 11.85
CA LYS A 13 5.97 -8.69 13.00
C LYS A 13 5.11 -7.55 13.49
N SER A 14 3.94 -7.90 14.03
CA SER A 14 3.10 -6.96 14.75
C SER A 14 3.27 -7.14 16.25
N PHE A 15 3.12 -6.06 17.00
CA PHE A 15 3.04 -6.04 18.46
C PHE A 15 1.95 -5.06 18.88
N LYS A 16 1.62 -5.02 20.17
CA LYS A 16 0.61 -4.09 20.67
C LYS A 16 1.27 -2.83 21.18
N GLY A 17 0.74 -1.69 20.79
CA GLY A 17 1.08 -0.40 21.37
C GLY A 17 0.44 -0.18 22.72
N HIS A 18 0.65 1.00 23.30
CA HIS A 18 0.18 1.36 24.64
C HIS A 18 -1.34 1.32 24.77
N GLU A 19 -2.06 1.72 23.73
CA GLU A 19 -3.53 1.72 23.69
C GLU A 19 -4.11 0.41 23.11
N GLY A 20 -3.24 -0.57 22.84
CA GLY A 20 -3.63 -1.88 22.28
C GLY A 20 -3.71 -1.92 20.76
N GLU A 21 -3.36 -0.83 20.09
CA GLU A 21 -3.29 -0.70 18.63
C GLU A 21 -2.22 -1.62 18.04
N PRO A 22 -2.41 -2.11 16.80
CA PRO A 22 -1.40 -2.91 16.13
C PRO A 22 -0.27 -2.02 15.61
N LEU A 23 0.94 -2.26 16.11
CA LEU A 23 2.18 -1.66 15.64
C LEU A 23 3.04 -2.69 14.91
N PHE A 24 4.02 -2.22 14.15
CA PHE A 24 4.85 -3.06 13.31
C PHE A 24 6.34 -2.85 13.56
N GLN A 25 7.10 -3.90 13.27
CA GLN A 25 8.57 -3.88 13.27
C GLN A 25 9.09 -4.84 12.19
N GLY A 26 10.33 -4.63 11.74
CA GLY A 26 10.94 -5.51 10.74
C GLY A 26 12.31 -5.07 10.28
N ASN A 27 12.91 -5.86 9.39
CA ASN A 27 14.18 -5.50 8.76
C ASN A 27 13.91 -4.68 7.50
N ILE A 28 14.56 -3.53 7.39
CA ILE A 28 14.50 -2.65 6.22
C ILE A 28 15.57 -3.07 5.22
N TYR A 29 15.13 -3.16 3.96
CA TYR A 29 15.98 -3.39 2.81
C TYR A 29 15.80 -2.25 1.82
N PHE A 30 16.88 -1.85 1.17
CA PHE A 30 16.86 -0.90 0.07
C PHE A 30 17.62 -1.48 -1.12
N ASN A 31 16.97 -1.54 -2.29
CA ASN A 31 17.52 -2.16 -3.50
C ASN A 31 18.10 -3.56 -3.21
N LYS A 32 17.34 -4.38 -2.48
CA LYS A 32 17.68 -5.77 -2.07
C LYS A 32 18.79 -5.88 -1.01
N LYS A 33 19.46 -4.79 -0.61
CA LYS A 33 20.49 -4.78 0.44
C LYS A 33 19.83 -4.49 1.79
N LYS A 34 20.15 -5.28 2.81
CA LYS A 34 19.70 -5.02 4.19
C LYS A 34 20.38 -3.74 4.69
N LEU A 35 19.59 -2.81 5.23
CA LEU A 35 20.08 -1.61 5.93
C LEU A 35 20.14 -1.86 7.44
N GLY A 36 19.05 -2.29 8.03
CA GLY A 36 18.97 -2.49 9.47
C GLY A 36 17.57 -2.88 9.92
N PHE A 37 17.27 -2.55 11.16
CA PHE A 37 15.99 -2.82 11.81
C PHE A 37 15.19 -1.54 12.02
N TRP A 38 13.87 -1.67 11.97
CA TRP A 38 12.89 -0.63 12.22
C TRP A 38 11.80 -1.15 13.15
N SER A 39 11.33 -0.30 14.05
CA SER A 39 10.13 -0.54 14.84
C SER A 39 9.37 0.75 15.11
N GLN A 40 8.05 0.69 15.08
CA GLN A 40 7.20 1.76 15.57
C GLN A 40 7.37 1.91 17.08
N ASP A 41 7.21 3.13 17.60
CA ASP A 41 7.26 3.39 19.03
C ASP A 41 5.93 3.04 19.69
N ALA A 42 6.00 2.30 20.81
CA ALA A 42 4.80 1.83 21.52
C ALA A 42 4.04 2.96 22.27
N TRP A 43 4.62 4.14 22.41
CA TRP A 43 4.09 5.29 23.14
C TRP A 43 3.81 6.48 22.22
N SER A 44 3.63 6.24 20.93
CA SER A 44 3.38 7.28 19.91
C SER A 44 4.53 8.27 19.75
N GLY A 45 5.74 7.89 20.13
CA GLY A 45 6.96 8.60 19.80
C GLY A 45 7.39 8.35 18.34
N PRO A 46 8.52 8.95 17.93
CA PRO A 46 9.07 8.70 16.60
C PRO A 46 9.53 7.24 16.44
N ASP A 47 9.40 6.71 15.24
CA ASP A 47 9.84 5.35 14.91
C ASP A 47 11.35 5.18 15.17
N ASN A 48 11.75 3.97 15.56
CA ASN A 48 13.13 3.64 15.90
C ASN A 48 13.81 2.97 14.70
N PHE A 49 15.02 3.45 14.37
CA PHE A 49 15.86 2.92 13.28
C PHE A 49 17.28 2.67 13.82
N ASP A 50 17.86 1.51 13.49
CA ASP A 50 19.25 1.17 13.84
C ASP A 50 20.25 1.41 12.70
N PHE A 51 19.86 2.23 11.71
CA PHE A 51 20.67 2.57 10.54
C PHE A 51 20.50 4.05 10.15
N ASP A 52 21.42 4.56 9.32
CA ASP A 52 21.37 5.94 8.83
C ASP A 52 20.27 6.12 7.77
N LEU A 53 19.27 6.93 8.07
CA LEU A 53 18.14 7.23 7.19
C LEU A 53 18.55 8.04 5.95
N SER A 54 19.71 8.68 5.96
CA SER A 54 20.18 9.48 4.82
C SER A 54 20.29 8.67 3.52
N VAL A 55 20.51 7.36 3.63
CA VAL A 55 20.57 6.44 2.48
C VAL A 55 19.24 6.31 1.74
N LEU A 56 18.12 6.66 2.39
CA LEU A 56 16.76 6.61 1.82
C LEU A 56 16.27 7.96 1.32
N LYS A 57 17.04 9.05 1.51
CA LYS A 57 16.60 10.42 1.23
C LYS A 57 16.02 10.59 -0.18
N THR A 58 16.68 10.06 -1.20
CA THR A 58 16.17 10.15 -2.58
C THR A 58 14.87 9.40 -2.78
N ALA A 59 14.74 8.19 -2.22
CA ALA A 59 13.53 7.39 -2.34
C ALA A 59 12.34 8.08 -1.64
N VAL A 60 12.58 8.67 -0.47
CA VAL A 60 11.57 9.44 0.29
C VAL A 60 11.18 10.71 -0.48
N SER A 61 12.16 11.44 -1.03
CA SER A 61 11.89 12.65 -1.82
C SER A 61 11.04 12.32 -3.05
N ASN A 62 11.38 11.28 -3.80
CA ASN A 62 10.62 10.87 -4.98
C ASN A 62 9.18 10.48 -4.60
N TYR A 63 9.01 9.74 -3.50
CA TYR A 63 7.69 9.38 -2.99
C TYR A 63 6.87 10.62 -2.63
N LYS A 64 7.44 11.55 -1.87
CA LYS A 64 6.80 12.82 -1.52
C LYS A 64 6.39 13.63 -2.76
N GLU A 65 7.27 13.71 -3.76
CA GLU A 65 7.01 14.44 -5.01
C GLU A 65 5.94 13.80 -5.89
N SER A 66 5.61 12.51 -5.68
CA SER A 66 4.56 11.81 -6.41
C SER A 66 3.15 12.19 -5.95
N PHE A 67 3.00 12.83 -4.80
CA PHE A 67 1.72 13.39 -4.35
C PHE A 67 1.43 14.70 -5.06
N PRO A 68 0.15 14.97 -5.41
CA PRO A 68 -0.23 16.24 -6.02
C PRO A 68 0.07 17.42 -5.09
N ASP A 69 0.38 18.59 -5.66
CA ASP A 69 0.66 19.79 -4.86
C ASP A 69 -0.56 20.26 -4.05
N THR A 70 -1.75 19.86 -4.47
CA THR A 70 -3.02 20.12 -3.75
C THR A 70 -3.19 19.24 -2.50
N PHE A 71 -2.38 18.21 -2.33
CA PHE A 71 -2.47 17.35 -1.15
C PHE A 71 -1.94 18.06 0.08
N GLN A 72 -2.85 18.45 0.97
CA GLN A 72 -2.56 19.33 2.12
C GLN A 72 -1.50 18.77 3.08
N TYR A 73 -1.32 17.44 3.14
CA TYR A 73 -0.35 16.77 4.01
C TYR A 73 0.97 16.44 3.32
N LYS A 74 1.16 16.83 2.05
CA LYS A 74 2.38 16.55 1.29
C LYS A 74 3.66 16.96 2.02
N ALA A 75 3.62 18.09 2.75
CA ALA A 75 4.78 18.58 3.50
C ALA A 75 5.28 17.60 4.57
N TYR A 76 4.37 16.81 5.14
CA TYR A 76 4.63 15.88 6.26
C TYR A 76 4.98 14.46 5.80
N ILE A 77 4.94 14.18 4.48
CA ILE A 77 5.33 12.88 3.94
C ILE A 77 6.81 12.62 4.25
N ASP A 78 7.07 11.51 4.92
CA ASP A 78 8.39 11.05 5.35
C ASP A 78 8.53 9.53 5.22
N ILE A 79 9.56 8.96 5.82
CA ILE A 79 9.83 7.52 5.77
C ILE A 79 8.74 6.70 6.46
N ASP A 80 8.13 7.20 7.54
CA ASP A 80 7.13 6.48 8.31
C ASP A 80 5.89 6.23 7.46
N HIS A 81 5.47 7.20 6.65
CA HIS A 81 4.38 7.04 5.67
C HIS A 81 4.70 5.94 4.65
N ILE A 82 5.91 5.94 4.09
CA ILE A 82 6.33 4.88 3.14
C ILE A 82 6.27 3.51 3.80
N LEU A 83 6.72 3.38 5.04
CA LEU A 83 6.73 2.09 5.74
C LEU A 83 5.31 1.61 6.08
N GLN A 84 4.41 2.52 6.44
CA GLN A 84 2.99 2.21 6.63
C GLN A 84 2.36 1.71 5.33
N ASP A 85 2.61 2.39 4.22
CA ASP A 85 2.10 2.01 2.90
C ASP A 85 2.69 0.69 2.41
N ILE A 86 3.97 0.40 2.69
CA ILE A 86 4.55 -0.92 2.41
C ILE A 86 3.88 -2.01 3.27
N CYS A 87 3.57 -1.73 4.53
CA CYS A 87 2.84 -2.65 5.39
C CYS A 87 1.46 -2.96 4.80
N PHE A 88 0.72 -1.94 4.40
CA PHE A 88 -0.58 -2.06 3.76
C PHE A 88 -0.49 -2.84 2.44
N LEU A 89 0.40 -2.43 1.55
CA LEU A 89 0.63 -3.10 0.25
C LEU A 89 1.04 -4.58 0.42
N SER A 90 1.78 -4.90 1.48
CA SER A 90 2.15 -6.28 1.81
C SER A 90 0.95 -7.14 2.23
N ASP A 91 -0.05 -6.56 2.87
CA ASP A 91 -1.25 -7.29 3.26
C ASP A 91 -2.16 -7.52 2.05
N ILE A 92 -2.24 -6.55 1.12
CA ILE A 92 -2.90 -6.72 -0.18
C ILE A 92 -2.19 -7.83 -0.99
N GLU A 93 -0.85 -7.82 -1.05
CA GLU A 93 -0.05 -8.87 -1.73
C GLU A 93 -0.34 -10.28 -1.17
N LYS A 94 -0.48 -10.42 0.15
CA LYS A 94 -0.86 -11.70 0.78
C LYS A 94 -2.23 -12.17 0.32
N GLN A 95 -3.19 -11.26 0.21
CA GLN A 95 -4.54 -11.58 -0.26
C GLN A 95 -4.53 -11.97 -1.74
N PHE A 96 -3.80 -11.24 -2.58
CA PHE A 96 -3.60 -11.58 -3.98
C PHE A 96 -3.02 -12.97 -4.16
N LYS A 97 -1.96 -13.33 -3.41
CA LYS A 97 -1.37 -14.67 -3.43
C LYS A 97 -2.35 -15.78 -3.03
N LYS A 98 -3.28 -15.50 -2.09
CA LYS A 98 -4.34 -16.46 -1.74
C LYS A 98 -5.30 -16.67 -2.91
N PHE A 99 -5.65 -15.62 -3.63
CA PHE A 99 -6.50 -15.70 -4.82
C PHE A 99 -5.81 -16.40 -5.97
N GLN A 100 -4.53 -16.11 -6.24
CA GLN A 100 -3.75 -16.83 -7.27
C GLN A 100 -3.72 -18.34 -7.03
N LYS A 101 -3.57 -18.80 -5.78
CA LYS A 101 -3.64 -20.24 -5.45
C LYS A 101 -4.99 -20.88 -5.75
N LYS A 102 -6.05 -20.09 -5.89
CA LYS A 102 -7.40 -20.53 -6.29
C LYS A 102 -7.66 -20.37 -7.79
N GLY A 103 -6.62 -20.05 -8.58
CA GLY A 103 -6.70 -19.89 -10.04
C GLY A 103 -7.09 -18.49 -10.51
N CYS A 104 -7.14 -17.49 -9.63
CA CYS A 104 -7.45 -16.12 -10.04
C CYS A 104 -6.27 -15.50 -10.79
N GLN A 105 -6.56 -14.82 -11.89
CA GLN A 105 -5.57 -14.17 -12.76
C GLN A 105 -5.30 -12.73 -12.36
N ALA A 106 -6.32 -12.06 -11.78
CA ALA A 106 -6.19 -10.71 -11.27
C ALA A 106 -7.00 -10.53 -9.98
N MET A 107 -6.77 -9.42 -9.29
CA MET A 107 -7.55 -8.98 -8.14
C MET A 107 -7.86 -7.49 -8.31
N ILE A 108 -9.12 -7.14 -8.10
CA ILE A 108 -9.55 -5.76 -7.99
C ILE A 108 -9.63 -5.42 -6.51
N LEU A 109 -9.04 -4.30 -6.13
CA LEU A 109 -9.18 -3.68 -4.83
C LEU A 109 -10.05 -2.44 -4.97
N LEU A 110 -11.18 -2.44 -4.30
CA LEU A 110 -11.98 -1.25 -4.04
C LEU A 110 -11.66 -0.75 -2.65
N ALA A 111 -11.21 0.48 -2.55
CA ALA A 111 -10.96 1.15 -1.29
C ALA A 111 -12.00 2.25 -1.10
N ASP A 112 -12.69 2.20 0.01
CA ASP A 112 -13.48 3.28 0.60
C ASP A 112 -12.78 3.69 1.90
N ARG A 113 -13.03 4.89 2.41
CA ARG A 113 -12.40 5.48 3.61
C ARG A 113 -12.24 4.53 4.79
N MET A 114 -13.10 3.52 4.91
CA MET A 114 -13.17 2.63 6.06
C MET A 114 -13.10 1.15 5.70
N GLN A 115 -13.16 0.78 4.41
CA GLN A 115 -13.28 -0.61 4.00
C GLN A 115 -12.49 -0.93 2.74
N PHE A 116 -11.93 -2.13 2.69
CA PHE A 116 -11.27 -2.68 1.52
C PHE A 116 -12.03 -3.91 1.05
N ILE A 117 -12.50 -3.86 -0.20
CA ILE A 117 -13.18 -4.98 -0.85
C ILE A 117 -12.22 -5.58 -1.87
N TYR A 118 -11.94 -6.88 -1.73
CA TYR A 118 -11.07 -7.62 -2.61
C TYR A 118 -11.91 -8.51 -3.53
N ILE A 119 -11.85 -8.27 -4.83
CA ILE A 119 -12.61 -9.00 -5.84
C ILE A 119 -11.66 -9.88 -6.64
N PRO A 120 -11.73 -11.22 -6.50
CA PRO A 120 -10.96 -12.13 -7.33
C PRO A 120 -11.49 -12.16 -8.75
N VAL A 121 -10.59 -12.12 -9.72
CA VAL A 121 -10.94 -12.14 -11.16
C VAL A 121 -10.37 -13.40 -11.79
N MET A 122 -11.25 -14.20 -12.40
CA MET A 122 -10.92 -15.48 -13.04
C MET A 122 -10.62 -15.36 -14.55
N THR A 123 -10.55 -14.14 -15.05
CA THR A 123 -10.37 -13.84 -16.48
C THR A 123 -9.22 -12.86 -16.67
N ASP A 124 -8.64 -12.85 -17.88
CA ASP A 124 -7.65 -11.87 -18.31
C ASP A 124 -8.26 -10.47 -18.54
N GLU A 125 -9.59 -10.33 -18.47
CA GLU A 125 -10.31 -9.09 -18.71
C GLU A 125 -10.87 -8.50 -17.39
N PRO A 126 -10.02 -8.00 -16.46
CA PRO A 126 -10.47 -7.47 -15.18
C PRO A 126 -11.39 -6.26 -15.33
N ASP A 127 -11.24 -5.49 -16.41
CA ASP A 127 -12.04 -4.27 -16.64
C ASP A 127 -13.52 -4.61 -16.90
N LYS A 128 -13.81 -5.74 -17.60
CA LYS A 128 -15.20 -6.22 -17.78
C LYS A 128 -15.82 -6.68 -16.47
N THR A 129 -15.05 -7.42 -15.65
CA THR A 129 -15.50 -7.86 -14.33
C THR A 129 -15.77 -6.66 -13.42
N MET A 130 -14.94 -5.64 -13.50
CA MET A 130 -15.11 -4.39 -12.77
C MET A 130 -16.39 -3.66 -13.19
N LEU A 131 -16.64 -3.53 -14.49
CA LEU A 131 -17.86 -2.89 -15.01
C LEU A 131 -19.12 -3.65 -14.55
N GLN A 132 -19.09 -4.98 -14.60
CA GLN A 132 -20.20 -5.82 -14.13
C GLN A 132 -20.41 -5.66 -12.62
N HIS A 133 -19.33 -5.73 -11.82
CA HIS A 133 -19.42 -5.56 -10.39
C HIS A 133 -19.90 -4.15 -9.99
N ASN A 134 -19.40 -3.10 -10.65
CA ASN A 134 -19.87 -1.74 -10.42
C ASN A 134 -21.36 -1.59 -10.77
N LYS A 135 -21.85 -2.25 -11.82
CA LYS A 135 -23.28 -2.33 -12.13
C LYS A 135 -24.07 -2.97 -10.97
N GLU A 136 -23.62 -4.14 -10.50
CA GLU A 136 -24.27 -4.85 -9.41
C GLU A 136 -24.26 -4.04 -8.10
N VAL A 137 -23.14 -3.37 -7.79
CA VAL A 137 -23.02 -2.49 -6.62
C VAL A 137 -23.87 -1.23 -6.76
N ILE A 138 -23.94 -0.63 -7.96
CA ILE A 138 -24.79 0.52 -8.25
C ILE A 138 -26.27 0.12 -8.19
N GLU A 139 -26.65 -1.02 -8.76
CA GLU A 139 -28.02 -1.53 -8.77
C GLU A 139 -28.51 -1.97 -7.39
N THR A 140 -27.61 -2.48 -6.52
CA THR A 140 -27.93 -2.89 -5.15
C THR A 140 -27.86 -1.76 -4.12
N SER A 141 -27.06 -0.75 -4.38
CA SER A 141 -26.99 0.46 -3.57
C SER A 141 -27.41 1.66 -4.42
N GLU A 142 -28.67 1.99 -4.47
CA GLU A 142 -29.16 3.28 -5.02
C GLU A 142 -28.57 4.51 -4.29
N LYS A 143 -27.59 4.28 -3.45
CA LYS A 143 -26.89 5.29 -2.64
C LYS A 143 -25.37 5.17 -2.80
N GLN A 144 -24.83 6.07 -3.65
CA GLN A 144 -23.52 6.65 -3.46
C GLN A 144 -22.29 5.73 -3.72
N LEU A 145 -21.96 5.49 -5.00
CA LEU A 145 -20.55 5.54 -5.34
C LEU A 145 -20.14 7.02 -5.27
N GLN A 146 -19.61 7.39 -4.11
CA GLN A 146 -19.04 8.72 -3.92
C GLN A 146 -17.77 8.83 -4.79
N PRO A 147 -17.35 10.02 -5.25
CA PRO A 147 -16.12 10.22 -6.00
C PRO A 147 -14.84 9.86 -5.21
N GLU A 148 -14.98 9.34 -4.03
CA GLU A 148 -13.94 8.99 -3.06
C GLU A 148 -13.52 7.51 -3.09
N HIS A 149 -14.14 6.68 -3.94
CA HIS A 149 -13.75 5.28 -4.08
C HIS A 149 -12.53 5.17 -4.99
N SER A 150 -11.46 4.67 -4.43
CA SER A 150 -10.24 4.34 -5.17
C SER A 150 -10.28 2.91 -5.66
N LEU A 151 -9.89 2.69 -6.90
CA LEU A 151 -9.89 1.39 -7.52
C LEU A 151 -8.51 1.05 -8.04
N MET A 152 -8.03 -0.13 -7.68
CA MET A 152 -6.76 -0.67 -8.17
C MET A 152 -6.94 -2.09 -8.70
N ILE A 153 -6.20 -2.39 -9.75
CA ILE A 153 -6.19 -3.72 -10.36
C ILE A 153 -4.77 -4.30 -10.26
N PHE A 154 -4.65 -5.44 -9.59
CA PHE A 154 -3.41 -6.19 -9.49
C PHE A 154 -3.47 -7.40 -10.42
N ARG A 155 -2.55 -7.49 -11.37
CA ARG A 155 -2.44 -8.57 -12.37
C ARG A 155 -1.23 -9.48 -12.12
N SER A 156 -0.21 -8.94 -11.45
CA SER A 156 1.05 -9.64 -11.21
C SER A 156 1.67 -9.27 -9.86
N LEU A 157 2.65 -10.05 -9.43
CA LEU A 157 3.42 -9.71 -8.22
C LEU A 157 4.31 -8.45 -8.41
N ASN A 158 4.53 -8.02 -9.66
CA ASN A 158 5.30 -6.80 -9.92
C ASN A 158 4.50 -5.54 -9.56
N ASP A 159 3.17 -5.61 -9.60
CA ASP A 159 2.29 -4.49 -9.26
C ASP A 159 2.40 -4.08 -7.77
N PHE A 160 3.01 -4.95 -6.94
CA PHE A 160 3.33 -4.67 -5.53
C PHE A 160 4.71 -4.04 -5.32
N ASN A 161 5.36 -3.60 -6.38
CA ASN A 161 6.69 -3.00 -6.33
C ASN A 161 6.72 -1.67 -7.11
N PRO A 162 5.84 -0.72 -6.81
CA PRO A 162 5.81 0.56 -7.52
C PRO A 162 7.04 1.41 -7.23
N ASN A 163 7.41 2.19 -8.25
CA ASN A 163 8.35 3.29 -8.13
C ASN A 163 7.56 4.58 -8.38
N PHE A 164 7.27 5.28 -7.31
CA PHE A 164 6.53 6.53 -7.34
C PHE A 164 7.48 7.72 -7.49
N ASP A 165 7.12 8.65 -8.38
CA ASP A 165 7.78 9.92 -8.61
C ASP A 165 6.77 10.93 -9.23
N LYS A 166 7.23 12.10 -9.67
CA LYS A 166 6.35 13.09 -10.32
C LYS A 166 5.64 12.57 -11.58
N GLN A 167 6.27 11.64 -12.32
CA GLN A 167 5.71 11.08 -13.55
C GLN A 167 4.81 9.87 -13.28
N HIS A 168 5.05 9.20 -12.16
CA HIS A 168 4.33 8.01 -11.70
C HIS A 168 3.73 8.31 -10.31
N PRO A 169 2.55 8.94 -10.24
CA PRO A 169 1.95 9.34 -8.98
C PRO A 169 1.57 8.13 -8.11
N VAL A 170 1.46 8.37 -6.81
CA VAL A 170 0.98 7.35 -5.86
C VAL A 170 -0.42 6.83 -6.24
N TYR A 171 -0.71 5.63 -5.80
CA TYR A 171 -2.04 5.08 -5.94
C TYR A 171 -3.07 5.91 -5.14
N PRO A 172 -4.28 6.11 -5.68
CA PRO A 172 -5.31 6.91 -5.01
C PRO A 172 -5.68 6.45 -3.60
N ILE A 173 -5.42 5.20 -3.24
CA ILE A 173 -5.72 4.67 -1.90
C ILE A 173 -4.76 5.14 -0.81
N PHE A 174 -3.65 5.78 -1.17
CA PHE A 174 -2.66 6.34 -0.23
C PHE A 174 -2.82 7.86 -0.06
N THR A 175 -3.79 8.48 -0.71
CA THR A 175 -4.04 9.94 -0.66
C THR A 175 -5.20 10.32 0.26
#